data_ac17097cf8a111ff6f68293f6f8c00a9
#
_entry.id   ac17097cf8a111ff6f68293f6f8c00a9
#
_cell.length_a   1.000
_cell.length_b   1.000
_cell.length_c   1.000
_cell.angle_alpha   90.00
_cell.angle_beta   90.00
_cell.angle_gamma   90.00
#
_symmetry.space_group_name_H-M   'P 1'
#
loop_
_entity.id
_entity.type
_entity.pdbx_description
1 polymer ?
#
loop_
_entity_poly.entity_id
_entity_poly.type
_entity_poly.pdbx_seq_one_letter_code
_entity_poly.pdbx_strand_id
1 'polypeptide(L)'
;METRININYTPSMSPEFLGDFELSFMNYDNNPNSVKLKFDIKQLWSFSRDTTSAAFDFLILAFIVYNVDRALNRQKYSVDGWRRQIKLCNVPVNNLDSMNQGREVFNRAISFLTGDNWNINFVQGQGYDYNPTRKVMDYDYQDYEKVALFSGG
;
A
#
# COMPACT_ATOMS: atom_id res chain seq x y z
N MET A 1 -7.35 20.09 -8.57
CA MET A 1 -7.99 18.85 -9.10
C MET A 1 -7.65 17.70 -8.18
N GLU A 2 -8.67 16.97 -7.68
CA GLU A 2 -8.45 15.77 -6.85
C GLU A 2 -8.31 14.55 -7.78
N THR A 3 -7.23 13.80 -7.65
CA THR A 3 -7.03 12.54 -8.38
C THR A 3 -7.57 11.39 -7.53
N ARG A 4 -8.63 10.76 -7.99
CA ARG A 4 -9.23 9.58 -7.34
C ARG A 4 -8.66 8.32 -7.94
N ILE A 5 -8.19 7.43 -7.08
CA ILE A 5 -7.59 6.15 -7.44
C ILE A 5 -8.37 5.05 -6.77
N ASN A 6 -8.96 4.18 -7.57
CA ASN A 6 -9.62 2.98 -7.08
C ASN A 6 -8.60 1.85 -7.01
N ILE A 7 -8.59 1.16 -5.89
CA ILE A 7 -7.75 -0.01 -5.66
C ILE A 7 -8.60 -1.25 -5.89
N ASN A 8 -8.19 -2.07 -6.85
CA ASN A 8 -8.80 -3.37 -7.11
C ASN A 8 -7.81 -4.45 -6.68
N TYR A 9 -8.26 -5.39 -5.88
CA TYR A 9 -7.49 -6.56 -5.47
C TYR A 9 -8.16 -7.82 -5.97
N THR A 10 -7.39 -8.67 -6.65
CA THR A 10 -7.82 -9.99 -7.12
C THR A 10 -6.98 -11.06 -6.43
N PRO A 11 -7.55 -11.88 -5.56
CA PRO A 11 -6.84 -12.97 -4.90
C PRO A 11 -6.20 -13.92 -5.91
N SER A 12 -5.04 -14.45 -5.57
CA SER A 12 -4.43 -15.51 -6.36
C SER A 12 -5.16 -16.85 -6.17
N MET A 13 -5.15 -17.67 -7.21
CA MET A 13 -5.60 -19.07 -7.13
C MET A 13 -4.58 -19.98 -6.41
N SER A 14 -3.38 -19.51 -6.21
CA SER A 14 -2.31 -20.24 -5.51
C SER A 14 -1.87 -19.46 -4.28
N PRO A 15 -1.74 -20.12 -3.11
CA PRO A 15 -1.26 -19.46 -1.88
C PRO A 15 0.21 -19.04 -1.94
N GLU A 16 0.93 -19.43 -2.98
CA GLU A 16 2.32 -18.97 -3.20
C GLU A 16 2.42 -17.52 -3.71
N PHE A 17 1.30 -16.95 -4.14
CA PHE A 17 1.22 -15.59 -4.64
C PHE A 17 0.16 -14.80 -3.87
N LEU A 18 0.47 -13.58 -3.53
CA LEU A 18 -0.46 -12.73 -2.77
C LEU A 18 -1.74 -12.40 -3.55
N GLY A 19 -1.64 -12.31 -4.87
CA GLY A 19 -2.67 -11.82 -5.77
C GLY A 19 -2.24 -10.55 -6.48
N ASP A 20 -3.14 -10.01 -7.29
CA ASP A 20 -2.87 -8.84 -8.11
C ASP A 20 -3.57 -7.60 -7.55
N PHE A 21 -2.83 -6.50 -7.48
CA PHE A 21 -3.39 -5.18 -7.23
C PHE A 21 -3.42 -4.38 -8.53
N GLU A 22 -4.47 -3.61 -8.73
CA GLU A 22 -4.60 -2.69 -9.85
C GLU A 22 -5.06 -1.32 -9.36
N LEU A 23 -4.34 -0.29 -9.79
CA LEU A 23 -4.73 1.10 -9.61
C LEU A 23 -5.53 1.55 -10.83
N SER A 24 -6.77 1.99 -10.64
CA SER A 24 -7.60 2.53 -11.72
C SER A 24 -7.93 4.00 -11.44
N PHE A 25 -7.65 4.89 -12.38
CA PHE A 25 -7.86 6.33 -12.24
C PHE A 25 -8.05 7.02 -13.60
N MET A 26 -8.59 8.23 -13.57
CA MET A 26 -8.57 9.11 -14.75
C MET A 26 -7.23 9.81 -14.83
N ASN A 27 -6.58 9.77 -15.99
CA ASN A 27 -5.34 10.50 -16.20
C ASN A 27 -5.62 12.02 -16.31
N TYR A 28 -4.56 12.81 -16.40
CA TYR A 28 -4.67 14.29 -16.50
C TYR A 28 -5.40 14.76 -17.75
N ASP A 29 -5.54 13.95 -18.79
CA ASP A 29 -6.31 14.20 -20.02
C ASP A 29 -7.75 13.68 -19.94
N ASN A 30 -8.22 13.29 -18.74
CA ASN A 30 -9.51 12.66 -18.48
C ASN A 30 -9.76 11.34 -19.22
N ASN A 31 -8.71 10.60 -19.55
CA ASN A 31 -8.83 9.26 -20.09
C ASN A 31 -8.67 8.20 -18.99
N PRO A 32 -9.42 7.09 -19.04
CA PRO A 32 -9.23 5.97 -18.13
C PRO A 32 -7.80 5.42 -18.23
N ASN A 33 -7.19 5.17 -17.09
CA ASN A 33 -5.88 4.56 -16.99
C ASN A 33 -5.86 3.52 -15.88
N SER A 34 -5.06 2.47 -16.05
CA SER A 34 -4.82 1.49 -15.00
C SER A 34 -3.37 1.06 -14.93
N VAL A 35 -2.92 0.74 -13.72
CA VAL A 35 -1.56 0.26 -13.45
C VAL A 35 -1.65 -1.01 -12.62
N LYS A 36 -1.16 -2.12 -13.16
CA LYS A 36 -1.04 -3.37 -12.41
C LYS A 36 0.19 -3.33 -11.53
N LEU A 37 0.01 -3.68 -10.27
CA LEU A 37 1.07 -3.71 -9.28
C LEU A 37 1.51 -5.15 -9.02
N LYS A 38 2.82 -5.36 -9.07
CA LYS A 38 3.44 -6.64 -8.67
C LYS A 38 4.02 -6.46 -7.27
N PHE A 39 3.53 -7.25 -6.33
CA PHE A 39 4.03 -7.22 -4.96
C PHE A 39 4.71 -8.54 -4.63
N ASP A 40 6.04 -8.52 -4.58
CA ASP A 40 6.82 -9.66 -4.11
C ASP A 40 7.19 -9.45 -2.63
N ILE A 41 6.43 -10.09 -1.74
CA ILE A 41 6.65 -10.01 -0.29
C ILE A 41 7.52 -11.17 0.25
N LYS A 42 8.09 -12.01 -0.62
CA LYS A 42 8.83 -13.20 -0.17
C LYS A 42 9.94 -12.86 0.81
N GLN A 43 10.67 -11.78 0.57
CA GLN A 43 11.74 -11.35 1.45
C GLN A 43 11.22 -10.78 2.79
N LEU A 44 10.02 -10.20 2.79
CA LEU A 44 9.39 -9.63 3.98
C LEU A 44 8.55 -10.67 4.74
N TRP A 45 8.23 -11.79 4.11
CA TRP A 45 7.38 -12.81 4.71
C TRP A 45 7.97 -13.42 5.99
N SER A 46 9.29 -13.56 6.05
CA SER A 46 9.97 -14.03 7.26
C SER A 46 9.72 -13.11 8.47
N PHE A 47 9.42 -11.85 8.27
CA PHE A 47 9.19 -10.87 9.34
C PHE A 47 7.74 -10.88 9.87
N SER A 48 6.77 -11.15 9.03
CA SER A 48 5.37 -11.04 9.41
C SER A 48 4.69 -12.39 9.62
N ARG A 49 4.83 -13.30 8.69
CA ARG A 49 4.16 -14.64 8.63
C ARG A 49 2.67 -14.63 8.96
N ASP A 50 2.07 -13.47 9.11
CA ASP A 50 0.67 -13.29 9.49
C ASP A 50 0.00 -12.26 8.60
N THR A 51 -0.74 -12.76 7.60
CA THR A 51 -1.50 -11.93 6.67
C THR A 51 -2.77 -11.35 7.30
N THR A 52 -3.14 -11.78 8.50
CA THR A 52 -4.36 -11.34 9.18
C THR A 52 -4.12 -10.14 10.10
N SER A 53 -2.87 -9.81 10.38
CA SER A 53 -2.50 -8.73 11.30
C SER A 53 -2.73 -7.33 10.73
N ALA A 54 -2.98 -6.35 11.59
CA ALA A 54 -3.02 -4.94 11.19
C ALA A 54 -1.66 -4.43 10.66
N ALA A 55 -0.56 -5.05 11.08
CA ALA A 55 0.77 -4.77 10.54
C ALA A 55 0.87 -5.16 9.05
N PHE A 56 0.23 -6.25 8.66
CA PHE A 56 0.15 -6.65 7.26
C PHE A 56 -0.72 -5.68 6.44
N ASP A 57 -1.85 -5.24 6.97
CA ASP A 57 -2.69 -4.20 6.34
C ASP A 57 -1.89 -2.90 6.13
N PHE A 58 -1.07 -2.52 7.12
CA PHE A 58 -0.19 -1.36 6.99
C PHE A 58 0.88 -1.56 5.91
N LEU A 59 1.44 -2.75 5.78
CA LEU A 59 2.39 -3.09 4.71
C LEU A 59 1.73 -2.95 3.31
N ILE A 60 0.50 -3.43 3.16
CA ILE A 60 -0.27 -3.28 1.91
C ILE A 60 -0.54 -1.80 1.62
N LEU A 61 -0.93 -1.01 2.62
CA LEU A 61 -1.11 0.43 2.46
C LEU A 61 0.18 1.11 2.00
N ALA A 62 1.31 0.81 2.64
CA ALA A 62 2.61 1.38 2.28
C ALA A 62 3.01 1.02 0.85
N PHE A 63 2.78 -0.22 0.43
CA PHE A 63 3.02 -0.66 -0.94
C PHE A 63 2.16 0.11 -1.96
N ILE A 64 0.86 0.27 -1.69
CA ILE A 64 -0.05 1.02 -2.56
C ILE A 64 0.39 2.48 -2.67
N VAL A 65 0.65 3.14 -1.53
CA VAL A 65 1.08 4.55 -1.48
C VAL A 65 2.37 4.76 -2.27
N TYR A 66 3.36 3.90 -2.09
CA TYR A 66 4.62 3.95 -2.83
C TYR A 66 4.41 3.87 -4.35
N ASN A 67 3.55 2.96 -4.81
CA ASN A 67 3.28 2.81 -6.24
C ASN A 67 2.46 3.97 -6.81
N VAL A 68 1.50 4.49 -6.05
CA VAL A 68 0.72 5.67 -6.43
C VAL A 68 1.61 6.90 -6.55
N ASP A 69 2.52 7.11 -5.59
CA ASP A 69 3.46 8.23 -5.64
C ASP A 69 4.30 8.21 -6.91
N ARG A 70 4.73 7.03 -7.35
CA ARG A 70 5.50 6.84 -8.58
C ARG A 70 4.67 6.93 -9.87
N ALA A 71 3.42 6.47 -9.85
CA ALA A 71 2.54 6.46 -11.01
C ALA A 71 2.05 7.86 -11.40
N LEU A 72 1.88 8.75 -10.44
CA LEU A 72 1.37 10.09 -10.65
C LEU A 72 2.51 11.12 -10.79
N ASN A 73 2.83 11.50 -12.01
CA ASN A 73 3.81 12.55 -12.24
C ASN A 73 3.37 13.86 -11.57
N ARG A 74 4.19 14.38 -10.65
CA ARG A 74 3.88 15.55 -9.82
C ARG A 74 3.51 16.78 -10.66
N GLN A 75 4.26 17.09 -11.71
CA GLN A 75 3.99 18.24 -12.54
C GLN A 75 2.64 18.18 -13.28
N LYS A 76 2.17 16.98 -13.61
CA LYS A 76 0.92 16.78 -14.36
C LYS A 76 -0.31 16.70 -13.46
N TYR A 77 -0.17 16.19 -12.23
CA TYR A 77 -1.30 15.93 -11.34
C TYR A 77 -1.41 16.92 -10.16
N SER A 78 -0.50 17.90 -10.06
CA SER A 78 -0.59 18.95 -9.05
C SER A 78 -1.44 20.14 -9.50
N VAL A 79 -1.96 20.87 -8.52
CA VAL A 79 -2.73 22.10 -8.77
C VAL A 79 -1.81 23.32 -9.01
N ASP A 80 -0.69 23.33 -8.30
CA ASP A 80 0.27 24.45 -8.26
C ASP A 80 1.67 24.06 -8.79
N GLY A 81 1.76 22.91 -9.50
CA GLY A 81 3.03 22.34 -9.97
C GLY A 81 3.79 21.57 -8.89
N TRP A 82 3.30 21.59 -7.63
CA TRP A 82 4.02 21.03 -6.49
C TRP A 82 3.21 20.01 -5.70
N ARG A 83 2.00 20.35 -5.28
CA ARG A 83 1.18 19.56 -4.37
C ARG A 83 0.04 18.85 -5.08
N ARG A 84 -0.01 17.52 -5.00
CA ARG A 84 -1.11 16.70 -5.52
C ARG A 84 -2.20 16.54 -4.46
N GLN A 85 -3.45 16.40 -4.90
CA GLN A 85 -4.56 16.00 -4.05
C GLN A 85 -4.96 14.59 -4.46
N ILE A 86 -4.69 13.62 -3.61
CA ILE A 86 -4.81 12.19 -3.90
C ILE A 86 -5.83 11.56 -2.98
N LYS A 87 -6.84 10.92 -3.56
CA LYS A 87 -7.82 10.13 -2.82
C LYS A 87 -7.70 8.67 -3.20
N LEU A 88 -7.28 7.84 -2.24
CA LEU A 88 -7.32 6.39 -2.38
C LEU A 88 -8.70 5.88 -2.00
N CYS A 89 -9.33 5.15 -2.91
CA CYS A 89 -10.64 4.54 -2.72
C CYS A 89 -10.49 3.02 -2.67
N ASN A 90 -11.24 2.40 -1.76
CA ASN A 90 -11.36 0.94 -1.69
C ASN A 90 -10.04 0.21 -1.37
N VAL A 91 -9.19 0.79 -0.51
CA VAL A 91 -8.00 0.08 -0.03
C VAL A 91 -8.45 -1.14 0.80
N PRO A 92 -8.21 -2.38 0.33
CA PRO A 92 -8.68 -3.57 1.02
C PRO A 92 -7.81 -3.86 2.24
N VAL A 93 -8.45 -4.07 3.39
CA VAL A 93 -7.77 -4.38 4.65
C VAL A 93 -8.53 -5.48 5.42
N ASN A 94 -7.83 -6.26 6.22
CA ASN A 94 -8.44 -7.29 7.05
C ASN A 94 -8.99 -6.72 8.36
N ASN A 95 -8.30 -5.74 8.94
CA ASN A 95 -8.62 -5.12 10.22
C ASN A 95 -9.23 -3.73 10.02
N LEU A 96 -10.42 -3.67 9.41
CA LEU A 96 -11.05 -2.43 8.98
C LEU A 96 -11.21 -1.41 10.12
N ASP A 97 -11.65 -1.86 11.30
CA ASP A 97 -11.85 -0.98 12.46
C ASP A 97 -10.54 -0.34 12.92
N SER A 98 -9.48 -1.14 13.07
CA SER A 98 -8.16 -0.66 13.46
C SER A 98 -7.58 0.32 12.45
N MET A 99 -7.71 0.00 11.17
CA MET A 99 -7.23 0.88 10.09
C MET A 99 -8.03 2.18 10.01
N ASN A 100 -9.35 2.14 10.23
CA ASN A 100 -10.17 3.34 10.29
C ASN A 100 -9.87 4.22 11.51
N GLN A 101 -9.57 3.63 12.66
CA GLN A 101 -9.11 4.38 13.84
C GLN A 101 -7.81 5.13 13.57
N GLY A 102 -6.88 4.51 12.83
CA GLY A 102 -5.59 5.12 12.45
C GLY A 102 -5.65 6.05 11.24
N ARG A 103 -6.78 6.13 10.52
CA ARG A 103 -6.87 6.80 9.21
C ARG A 103 -6.33 8.23 9.20
N GLU A 104 -6.72 9.04 10.18
CA GLU A 104 -6.28 10.44 10.26
C GLU A 104 -4.75 10.55 10.50
N VAL A 105 -4.19 9.62 11.26
CA VAL A 105 -2.74 9.54 11.50
C VAL A 105 -2.02 9.16 10.21
N PHE A 106 -2.53 8.16 9.48
CA PHE A 106 -1.97 7.76 8.19
C PHE A 106 -2.03 8.90 7.17
N ASN A 107 -3.18 9.57 7.03
CA ASN A 107 -3.33 10.70 6.13
C ASN A 107 -2.30 11.79 6.41
N ARG A 108 -2.13 12.18 7.69
CA ARG A 108 -1.16 13.21 8.08
C ARG A 108 0.28 12.78 7.87
N ALA A 109 0.63 11.56 8.25
CA ALA A 109 1.99 11.04 8.12
C ALA A 109 2.42 10.94 6.65
N ILE A 110 1.56 10.37 5.80
CA ILE A 110 1.82 10.21 4.37
C ILE A 110 1.87 11.59 3.68
N SER A 111 0.95 12.50 4.05
CA SER A 111 0.96 13.87 3.51
C SER A 111 2.25 14.61 3.88
N PHE A 112 2.72 14.45 5.11
CA PHE A 112 3.99 15.02 5.54
C PHE A 112 5.19 14.45 4.77
N LEU A 113 5.26 13.13 4.62
CA LEU A 113 6.37 12.45 3.95
C LEU A 113 6.45 12.77 2.45
N THR A 114 5.31 12.92 1.79
CA THR A 114 5.25 13.13 0.34
C THR A 114 5.12 14.60 -0.06
N GLY A 115 4.70 15.46 0.84
CA GLY A 115 4.35 16.86 0.54
C GLY A 115 3.03 17.03 -0.21
N ASP A 116 2.23 15.96 -0.33
CA ASP A 116 0.91 15.96 -0.99
C ASP A 116 -0.22 15.94 0.02
N ASN A 117 -1.45 16.09 -0.43
CA ASN A 117 -2.63 15.89 0.39
C ASN A 117 -3.23 14.51 0.10
N TRP A 118 -3.25 13.65 1.10
CA TRP A 118 -3.78 12.30 0.99
C TRP A 118 -5.09 12.14 1.77
N ASN A 119 -6.03 11.44 1.15
CA ASN A 119 -7.27 11.01 1.77
C ASN A 119 -7.49 9.52 1.45
N ILE A 120 -7.44 8.68 2.47
CA ILE A 120 -7.48 7.22 2.32
C ILE A 120 -8.82 6.70 2.81
N ASN A 121 -9.45 5.87 1.99
CA ASN A 121 -10.66 5.15 2.33
C ASN A 121 -10.39 3.64 2.31
N PHE A 122 -10.62 2.99 3.45
CA PHE A 122 -10.48 1.55 3.61
C PHE A 122 -11.80 0.83 3.39
N VAL A 123 -11.73 -0.41 2.90
CA VAL A 123 -12.84 -1.34 2.79
C VAL A 123 -12.46 -2.70 3.37
N GLN A 124 -13.46 -3.46 3.84
CA GLN A 124 -13.21 -4.82 4.28
C GLN A 124 -12.74 -5.66 3.10
N GLY A 125 -11.54 -6.21 3.22
CA GLY A 125 -10.97 -7.14 2.24
C GLY A 125 -11.53 -8.56 2.37
N GLN A 126 -11.24 -9.38 1.38
CA GLN A 126 -11.58 -10.81 1.36
C GLN A 126 -10.57 -11.68 2.12
N GLY A 127 -9.55 -11.05 2.70
CA GLY A 127 -8.40 -11.73 3.27
C GLY A 127 -7.27 -11.91 2.25
N TYR A 128 -6.08 -12.18 2.77
CA TYR A 128 -4.89 -12.47 1.97
C TYR A 128 -4.47 -13.91 2.26
N ASP A 129 -4.70 -14.81 1.29
CA ASP A 129 -4.23 -16.19 1.38
C ASP A 129 -2.83 -16.27 0.77
N TYR A 130 -1.82 -16.10 1.61
CA TYR A 130 -0.42 -16.19 1.21
C TYR A 130 0.33 -17.13 2.15
N ASN A 131 0.81 -18.23 1.60
CA ASN A 131 1.61 -19.21 2.32
C ASN A 131 2.65 -19.84 1.39
N PRO A 132 3.80 -19.20 1.22
CA PRO A 132 4.83 -19.69 0.32
C PRO A 132 5.45 -20.99 0.84
N THR A 133 5.52 -22.01 0.00
CA THR A 133 6.07 -23.32 0.35
C THR A 133 7.59 -23.33 0.45
N ARG A 134 8.29 -22.37 -0.16
CA ARG A 134 9.74 -22.23 -0.03
C ARG A 134 10.09 -21.58 1.30
N LYS A 135 10.93 -22.28 2.10
CA LYS A 135 11.58 -21.67 3.26
C LYS A 135 12.31 -20.39 2.81
N VAL A 136 11.72 -19.26 3.15
CA VAL A 136 12.45 -18.00 3.17
C VAL A 136 13.45 -18.11 4.32
N MET A 137 14.66 -17.59 4.15
CA MET A 137 15.71 -17.67 5.17
C MET A 137 15.13 -17.35 6.55
N ASP A 138 15.23 -18.30 7.47
CA ASP A 138 14.91 -18.08 8.87
C ASP A 138 15.97 -17.14 9.44
N TYR A 139 15.65 -15.87 9.51
CA TYR A 139 16.41 -14.97 10.37
C TYR A 139 15.91 -15.18 11.80
N ASP A 140 16.80 -15.41 12.72
CA ASP A 140 16.47 -15.47 14.14
C ASP A 140 16.28 -14.04 14.66
N TYR A 141 15.02 -13.63 14.81
CA TYR A 141 14.66 -12.29 15.31
C TYR A 141 14.46 -12.26 16.81
N GLN A 142 14.60 -13.38 17.50
CA GLN A 142 14.27 -13.48 18.92
C GLN A 142 15.19 -12.64 19.80
N ASP A 143 16.35 -12.24 19.26
CA ASP A 143 17.34 -11.45 20.00
C ASP A 143 17.22 -9.91 19.80
N TYR A 144 16.24 -9.45 18.99
CA TYR A 144 16.10 -8.02 18.70
C TYR A 144 14.77 -7.46 19.16
N GLU A 145 14.81 -6.53 20.11
CA GLU A 145 13.62 -5.79 20.52
C GLU A 145 13.23 -4.69 19.53
N LYS A 146 14.19 -4.12 18.83
CA LYS A 146 13.99 -3.02 17.88
C LYS A 146 14.99 -3.09 16.73
N VAL A 147 14.53 -2.80 15.53
CA VAL A 147 15.37 -2.62 14.34
C VAL A 147 15.18 -1.21 13.80
N ALA A 148 16.26 -0.48 13.59
CA ALA A 148 16.26 0.83 12.96
C ALA A 148 17.01 0.79 11.63
N LEU A 149 16.45 1.42 10.60
CA LEU A 149 17.13 1.65 9.34
C LEU A 149 17.91 2.96 9.42
N PHE A 150 19.23 2.87 9.35
CA PHE A 150 20.05 4.05 9.14
C PHE A 150 20.25 4.24 7.64
N SER A 151 19.62 5.25 7.06
CA SER A 151 20.03 5.74 5.76
C SER A 151 21.24 6.65 5.99
N GLY A 152 22.42 6.16 5.69
CA GLY A 152 23.60 7.02 5.62
C GLY A 152 23.41 8.03 4.50
N GLY A 153 23.26 9.30 4.84
CA GLY A 153 23.29 10.40 3.90
C GLY A 153 24.71 10.64 3.41
#